data_11070b0fff5d07c893511ca51cb9c212
#
_entry.id   11070b0fff5d07c893511ca51cb9c212
#
_cell.length_a   1.000
_cell.length_b   1.000
_cell.length_c   1.000
_cell.angle_alpha   90.00
_cell.angle_beta   90.00
_cell.angle_gamma   90.00
#
_symmetry.space_group_name_H-M   'P 1'
#
loop_
_entity.id
_entity.type
_entity.pdbx_description
1 polymer ?
#
loop_
_entity_poly.entity_id
_entity_poly.type
_entity_poly.pdbx_seq_one_letter_code
_entity_poly.pdbx_strand_id
1 'polypeptide(L)'
;IEEYLEYITYYIKDGKEYTNNERGKKRKLSALKSFYNYFFCMEIISSNPAALVPLPKLHEKEIVRLDVDEVAILLDQVEDGTKLTKSQLKYHNKTKIRDVALLTLLLGTGIRVSECVGLDINDVDFKNNGIKIRRKGGYETVIYFSEEVSEALHDYLEKRHHIIPLEGHENAFFLSIQNRRITVRAVENLVKKYASTVTSLKKITPHKLRSTYGTTLYQETGDIYLVA
;
A
#
# COMPACT_ATOMS: atom_id res chain seq x y z
N ILE A 1 1.04 27.17 22.14
CA ILE A 1 1.15 25.93 21.33
C ILE A 1 1.66 24.78 22.19
N GLU A 2 2.61 25.04 23.07
CA GLU A 2 3.13 24.02 24.00
C GLU A 2 2.03 23.48 24.91
N GLU A 3 1.24 24.33 25.53
CA GLU A 3 0.05 23.95 26.32
C GLU A 3 -0.94 23.09 25.52
N TYR A 4 -1.14 23.41 24.24
CA TYR A 4 -1.97 22.59 23.35
C TYR A 4 -1.36 21.20 23.14
N LEU A 5 -0.03 21.12 22.96
CA LEU A 5 0.65 19.83 22.79
C LEU A 5 0.59 18.98 24.07
N GLU A 6 0.62 19.63 25.23
CA GLU A 6 0.44 18.98 26.51
C GLU A 6 -1.01 18.49 26.69
N TYR A 7 -2.00 19.36 26.44
CA TYR A 7 -3.41 19.03 26.46
C TYR A 7 -3.75 17.81 25.57
N ILE A 8 -3.29 17.78 24.31
CA ILE A 8 -3.61 16.69 23.40
C ILE A 8 -2.92 15.37 23.77
N THR A 9 -1.97 15.37 24.72
CA THR A 9 -1.34 14.13 25.18
C THR A 9 -2.38 13.20 25.78
N TYR A 10 -3.30 13.76 26.56
CA TYR A 10 -4.48 13.09 27.09
C TYR A 10 -5.62 14.10 27.24
N TYR A 11 -6.77 13.80 26.70
CA TYR A 11 -7.97 14.62 26.87
C TYR A 11 -9.25 13.79 26.78
N ILE A 12 -10.31 14.29 27.39
CA ILE A 12 -11.64 13.68 27.34
C ILE A 12 -12.53 14.54 26.44
N LYS A 13 -13.20 13.92 25.47
CA LYS A 13 -14.19 14.55 24.61
C LYS A 13 -15.40 13.64 24.47
N ASP A 14 -16.59 14.20 24.71
CA ASP A 14 -17.87 13.48 24.65
C ASP A 14 -17.87 12.19 25.50
N GLY A 15 -17.26 12.24 26.70
CA GLY A 15 -17.15 11.12 27.62
C GLY A 15 -16.16 10.01 27.17
N LYS A 16 -15.37 10.26 26.10
CA LYS A 16 -14.36 9.33 25.60
C LYS A 16 -12.96 9.88 25.85
N GLU A 17 -12.09 9.00 26.28
CA GLU A 17 -10.66 9.31 26.47
C GLU A 17 -9.89 9.21 25.16
N TYR A 18 -9.05 10.20 24.92
CA TYR A 18 -8.16 10.27 23.76
C TYR A 18 -6.72 10.48 24.20
N THR A 19 -5.81 9.73 23.60
CA THR A 19 -4.38 9.88 23.80
C THR A 19 -3.66 10.10 22.48
N ASN A 20 -2.61 10.91 22.48
CA ASN A 20 -1.73 11.05 21.32
C ASN A 20 -0.30 10.70 21.71
N ASN A 21 0.27 9.76 20.98
CA ASN A 21 1.71 9.48 21.05
C ASN A 21 2.51 10.57 20.32
N GLU A 22 3.85 10.51 20.42
CA GLU A 22 4.76 11.50 19.81
C GLU A 22 4.55 11.67 18.29
N ARG A 23 4.19 10.61 17.56
CA ARG A 23 3.86 10.71 16.12
C ARG A 23 2.57 11.49 15.87
N GLY A 24 1.57 11.28 16.72
CA GLY A 24 0.32 12.03 16.68
C GLY A 24 0.54 13.52 16.97
N LYS A 25 1.31 13.83 18.02
CA LYS A 25 1.71 15.20 18.37
C LYS A 25 2.51 15.86 17.25
N LYS A 26 3.53 15.16 16.69
CA LYS A 26 4.32 15.67 15.57
C LYS A 26 3.47 16.02 14.35
N ARG A 27 2.51 15.17 13.99
CA ARG A 27 1.61 15.45 12.85
C ARG A 27 0.76 16.70 13.10
N LYS A 28 0.19 16.84 14.30
CA LYS A 28 -0.63 18.00 14.67
C LYS A 28 0.20 19.28 14.71
N LEU A 29 1.40 19.22 15.29
CA LEU A 29 2.31 20.37 15.31
C LEU A 29 2.77 20.76 13.89
N SER A 30 3.04 19.79 13.01
CA SER A 30 3.37 20.08 11.61
C SER A 30 2.22 20.81 10.90
N ALA A 31 0.97 20.42 11.15
CA ALA A 31 -0.20 21.12 10.60
C ALA A 31 -0.29 22.56 11.13
N LEU A 32 -0.06 22.79 12.43
CA LEU A 32 -0.03 24.13 13.03
C LEU A 32 1.12 24.97 12.45
N LYS A 33 2.31 24.39 12.28
CA LYS A 33 3.44 25.09 11.66
C LYS A 33 3.13 25.52 10.22
N SER A 34 2.51 24.64 9.42
CA SER A 34 2.09 24.98 8.05
C SER A 34 1.02 26.08 8.05
N PHE A 35 0.04 26.00 8.97
CA PHE A 35 -1.01 26.99 9.10
C PHE A 35 -0.44 28.37 9.44
N TYR A 36 0.35 28.49 10.50
CA TYR A 36 0.92 29.77 10.89
C TYR A 36 1.94 30.30 9.89
N ASN A 37 2.70 29.41 9.23
CA ASN A 37 3.62 29.81 8.16
C ASN A 37 2.88 30.41 6.97
N TYR A 38 1.73 29.84 6.58
CA TYR A 38 0.90 30.39 5.51
C TYR A 38 0.46 31.84 5.85
N PHE A 39 -0.11 32.08 7.04
CA PHE A 39 -0.56 33.41 7.44
C PHE A 39 0.60 34.41 7.61
N PHE A 40 1.76 33.94 8.02
CA PHE A 40 2.96 34.76 8.10
C PHE A 40 3.48 35.17 6.72
N CYS A 41 3.53 34.21 5.78
CA CYS A 41 3.93 34.51 4.38
C CYS A 41 2.93 35.42 3.65
N MET A 42 1.67 35.40 4.05
CA MET A 42 0.63 36.32 3.53
C MET A 42 0.59 37.66 4.27
N GLU A 43 1.54 37.94 5.16
CA GLU A 43 1.66 39.16 5.96
C GLU A 43 0.42 39.48 6.82
N ILE A 44 -0.44 38.47 7.09
CA ILE A 44 -1.64 38.61 7.93
C ILE A 44 -1.27 38.66 9.42
N ILE A 45 -0.20 37.98 9.80
CA ILE A 45 0.36 38.00 11.16
C ILE A 45 1.81 38.49 11.11
N SER A 46 2.20 39.30 12.08
CA SER A 46 3.54 39.88 12.18
C SER A 46 4.63 38.92 12.64
N SER A 47 4.25 37.81 13.27
CA SER A 47 5.17 36.77 13.75
C SER A 47 4.55 35.40 13.67
N ASN A 48 5.39 34.36 13.49
CA ASN A 48 4.95 32.97 13.45
C ASN A 48 5.14 32.31 14.82
N PRO A 49 4.07 32.11 15.63
CA PRO A 49 4.19 31.57 16.99
C PRO A 49 4.59 30.08 17.02
N ALA A 50 4.50 29.38 15.88
CA ALA A 50 4.88 27.97 15.79
C ALA A 50 6.33 27.76 15.31
N ALA A 51 7.02 28.80 14.87
CA ALA A 51 8.34 28.69 14.26
C ALA A 51 9.36 28.00 15.20
N LEU A 52 9.44 28.49 16.43
CA LEU A 52 10.44 28.06 17.43
C LEU A 52 10.04 26.79 18.21
N VAL A 53 8.80 26.32 18.08
CA VAL A 53 8.36 25.12 18.82
C VAL A 53 9.01 23.88 18.20
N PRO A 54 9.84 23.12 18.96
CA PRO A 54 10.55 21.96 18.43
C PRO A 54 9.58 20.81 18.11
N LEU A 55 9.85 20.10 17.01
CA LEU A 55 9.09 18.88 16.70
C LEU A 55 9.48 17.78 17.71
N PRO A 56 8.50 16.99 18.20
CA PRO A 56 8.78 15.85 19.05
C PRO A 56 9.76 14.89 18.39
N LYS A 57 10.77 14.43 19.16
CA LYS A 57 11.71 13.40 18.70
C LYS A 57 10.95 12.07 18.57
N LEU A 58 11.11 11.43 17.42
CA LEU A 58 10.54 10.11 17.18
C LEU A 58 11.62 9.06 17.38
N HIS A 59 11.28 8.01 18.11
CA HIS A 59 12.09 6.80 18.08
C HIS A 59 11.94 6.12 16.72
N GLU A 60 13.05 5.76 16.11
CA GLU A 60 13.06 4.96 14.90
C GLU A 60 12.42 3.60 15.18
N LYS A 61 11.53 3.19 14.30
CA LYS A 61 10.94 1.85 14.34
C LYS A 61 11.60 1.03 13.23
N GLU A 62 11.92 -0.19 13.56
CA GLU A 62 12.33 -1.16 12.55
C GLU A 62 11.33 -1.21 11.39
N ILE A 63 11.87 -1.30 10.18
CA ILE A 63 11.05 -1.47 8.98
C ILE A 63 10.51 -2.89 8.98
N VAL A 64 9.24 -3.03 9.32
CA VAL A 64 8.55 -4.33 9.22
C VAL A 64 8.43 -4.69 7.73
N ARG A 65 9.04 -5.78 7.33
CA ARG A 65 9.06 -6.31 5.96
C ARG A 65 9.00 -7.84 6.01
N LEU A 66 8.74 -8.44 4.87
CA LEU A 66 8.95 -9.89 4.68
C LEU A 66 10.41 -10.12 4.28
N ASP A 67 10.97 -11.21 4.77
CA ASP A 67 12.25 -11.72 4.30
C ASP A 67 12.03 -12.57 3.03
N VAL A 68 13.10 -12.90 2.31
CA VAL A 68 13.01 -13.62 1.02
C VAL A 68 12.25 -14.95 1.16
N ASP A 69 12.57 -15.72 2.19
CA ASP A 69 11.90 -17.00 2.48
C ASP A 69 10.41 -16.80 2.81
N GLU A 70 10.08 -15.73 3.54
CA GLU A 70 8.69 -15.39 3.85
C GLU A 70 7.90 -14.97 2.60
N VAL A 71 8.56 -14.31 1.63
CA VAL A 71 7.95 -13.96 0.33
C VAL A 71 7.65 -15.22 -0.46
N ALA A 72 8.60 -16.17 -0.55
CA ALA A 72 8.40 -17.44 -1.24
C ALA A 72 7.23 -18.23 -0.62
N ILE A 73 7.24 -18.39 0.72
CA ILE A 73 6.13 -19.06 1.43
C ILE A 73 4.79 -18.32 1.21
N LEU A 74 4.79 -16.99 1.12
CA LEU A 74 3.57 -16.22 0.85
C LEU A 74 2.99 -16.56 -0.52
N LEU A 75 3.82 -16.59 -1.56
CA LEU A 75 3.39 -16.92 -2.92
C LEU A 75 2.91 -18.37 -3.02
N ASP A 76 3.63 -19.34 -2.43
CA ASP A 76 3.20 -20.73 -2.33
C ASP A 76 1.81 -20.84 -1.67
N GLN A 77 1.57 -20.12 -0.58
CA GLN A 77 0.27 -20.13 0.08
C GLN A 77 -0.86 -19.50 -0.76
N VAL A 78 -0.52 -18.57 -1.65
CA VAL A 78 -1.49 -17.99 -2.59
C VAL A 78 -1.84 -19.00 -3.69
N GLU A 79 -0.90 -19.82 -4.11
CA GLU A 79 -1.12 -20.86 -5.12
C GLU A 79 -1.83 -22.08 -4.53
N ASP A 80 -1.33 -22.62 -3.43
CA ASP A 80 -1.78 -23.90 -2.88
C ASP A 80 -2.93 -23.77 -1.89
N GLY A 81 -2.92 -22.72 -1.09
CA GLY A 81 -3.93 -22.48 -0.05
C GLY A 81 -3.88 -23.46 1.12
N THR A 82 -2.77 -24.19 1.31
CA THR A 82 -2.66 -25.31 2.26
C THR A 82 -2.95 -24.93 3.71
N LYS A 83 -2.62 -23.70 4.12
CA LYS A 83 -2.88 -23.20 5.48
C LYS A 83 -4.17 -22.39 5.60
N LEU A 84 -5.00 -22.35 4.56
CA LEU A 84 -6.28 -21.64 4.59
C LEU A 84 -7.35 -22.44 5.32
N THR A 85 -8.26 -21.74 5.98
CA THR A 85 -9.42 -22.36 6.62
C THR A 85 -10.40 -22.90 5.56
N LYS A 86 -11.26 -23.86 5.93
CA LYS A 86 -12.29 -24.41 5.02
C LYS A 86 -13.18 -23.33 4.39
N SER A 87 -13.50 -22.28 5.14
CA SER A 87 -14.28 -21.14 4.65
C SER A 87 -13.50 -20.33 3.60
N GLN A 88 -12.20 -20.11 3.80
CA GLN A 88 -11.33 -19.40 2.87
C GLN A 88 -11.08 -20.20 1.60
N LEU A 89 -10.89 -21.52 1.71
CA LEU A 89 -10.69 -22.42 0.57
C LEU A 89 -11.86 -22.42 -0.42
N LYS A 90 -13.11 -22.28 0.06
CA LYS A 90 -14.29 -22.19 -0.80
C LYS A 90 -14.18 -21.10 -1.87
N TYR A 91 -13.53 -19.99 -1.54
CA TYR A 91 -13.36 -18.84 -2.45
C TYR A 91 -11.98 -18.86 -3.11
N HIS A 92 -10.99 -19.51 -2.51
CA HIS A 92 -9.62 -19.57 -3.00
C HIS A 92 -9.53 -20.07 -4.44
N ASN A 93 -10.14 -21.22 -4.74
CA ASN A 93 -10.11 -21.81 -6.10
C ASN A 93 -10.68 -20.87 -7.19
N LYS A 94 -11.57 -19.96 -6.82
CA LYS A 94 -12.13 -18.97 -7.75
C LYS A 94 -11.23 -17.75 -7.94
N THR A 95 -10.42 -17.41 -6.93
CA THR A 95 -9.67 -16.16 -6.89
C THR A 95 -8.16 -16.33 -7.00
N LYS A 96 -7.64 -17.57 -6.86
CA LYS A 96 -6.20 -17.82 -6.73
C LYS A 96 -5.36 -17.18 -7.85
N ILE A 97 -5.74 -17.35 -9.11
CA ILE A 97 -4.98 -16.82 -10.27
C ILE A 97 -4.92 -15.28 -10.20
N ARG A 98 -6.04 -14.62 -9.85
CA ARG A 98 -6.06 -13.18 -9.60
C ARG A 98 -5.18 -12.80 -8.42
N ASP A 99 -5.29 -13.54 -7.33
CA ASP A 99 -4.61 -13.26 -6.07
C ASP A 99 -3.09 -13.42 -6.24
N VAL A 100 -2.65 -14.44 -7.00
CA VAL A 100 -1.25 -14.63 -7.43
C VAL A 100 -0.80 -13.42 -8.24
N ALA A 101 -1.46 -13.11 -9.35
CA ALA A 101 -1.09 -11.99 -10.22
C ALA A 101 -0.98 -10.66 -9.46
N LEU A 102 -1.93 -10.40 -8.55
CA LEU A 102 -1.96 -9.18 -7.76
C LEU A 102 -0.80 -9.09 -6.77
N LEU A 103 -0.49 -10.18 -6.06
CA LEU A 103 0.60 -10.20 -5.08
C LEU A 103 1.97 -10.20 -5.74
N THR A 104 2.14 -10.96 -6.82
CA THR A 104 3.38 -10.96 -7.63
C THR A 104 3.65 -9.56 -8.21
N LEU A 105 2.60 -8.88 -8.72
CA LEU A 105 2.73 -7.49 -9.19
C LEU A 105 3.16 -6.54 -8.06
N LEU A 106 2.52 -6.61 -6.88
CA LEU A 106 2.87 -5.73 -5.75
C LEU A 106 4.28 -5.98 -5.22
N LEU A 107 4.71 -7.25 -5.18
CA LEU A 107 6.04 -7.65 -4.71
C LEU A 107 7.13 -7.39 -5.75
N GLY A 108 6.85 -7.57 -7.04
CA GLY A 108 7.82 -7.41 -8.12
C GLY A 108 7.98 -5.97 -8.64
N THR A 109 7.06 -5.05 -8.29
CA THR A 109 7.13 -3.66 -8.76
C THR A 109 7.10 -2.62 -7.65
N GLY A 110 6.65 -3.00 -6.48
CA GLY A 110 6.49 -2.09 -5.36
C GLY A 110 5.52 -0.93 -5.60
N ILE A 111 4.60 -1.01 -6.56
CA ILE A 111 3.59 0.04 -6.78
C ILE A 111 2.66 0.20 -5.59
N ARG A 112 2.00 1.34 -5.49
CA ARG A 112 1.01 1.56 -4.43
C ARG A 112 -0.25 0.74 -4.69
N VAL A 113 -0.89 0.29 -3.62
CA VAL A 113 -2.15 -0.47 -3.73
C VAL A 113 -3.23 0.31 -4.51
N SER A 114 -3.28 1.63 -4.38
CA SER A 114 -4.21 2.48 -5.14
C SER A 114 -3.88 2.51 -6.64
N GLU A 115 -2.61 2.47 -7.00
CA GLU A 115 -2.14 2.36 -8.39
C GLU A 115 -2.51 0.97 -8.96
N CYS A 116 -2.25 -0.10 -8.20
CA CYS A 116 -2.60 -1.46 -8.59
C CYS A 116 -4.10 -1.65 -8.85
N VAL A 117 -4.98 -1.21 -7.95
CA VAL A 117 -6.44 -1.34 -8.15
C VAL A 117 -6.98 -0.42 -9.23
N GLY A 118 -6.26 0.65 -9.55
CA GLY A 118 -6.60 1.60 -10.60
C GLY A 118 -6.27 1.13 -12.02
N LEU A 119 -5.47 0.06 -12.18
CA LEU A 119 -5.05 -0.42 -13.51
C LEU A 119 -6.23 -0.81 -14.38
N ASP A 120 -6.18 -0.36 -15.62
CA ASP A 120 -7.03 -0.81 -16.72
C ASP A 120 -6.30 -1.86 -17.56
N ILE A 121 -7.03 -2.62 -18.36
CA ILE A 121 -6.45 -3.66 -19.25
C ILE A 121 -5.42 -3.02 -20.18
N ASN A 122 -5.72 -1.84 -20.72
CA ASN A 122 -4.86 -1.13 -21.66
C ASN A 122 -3.64 -0.45 -20.99
N ASP A 123 -3.54 -0.47 -19.66
CA ASP A 123 -2.38 0.06 -18.95
C ASP A 123 -1.22 -0.96 -18.87
N VAL A 124 -1.45 -2.21 -19.25
CA VAL A 124 -0.46 -3.29 -19.21
C VAL A 124 0.08 -3.57 -20.61
N ASP A 125 1.37 -3.35 -20.79
CA ASP A 125 2.10 -3.64 -22.03
C ASP A 125 2.96 -4.90 -21.85
N PHE A 126 2.41 -6.04 -22.27
CA PHE A 126 3.11 -7.33 -22.21
C PHE A 126 4.28 -7.44 -23.21
N LYS A 127 4.30 -6.62 -24.26
CA LYS A 127 5.39 -6.64 -25.23
C LYS A 127 6.69 -6.08 -24.64
N ASN A 128 6.56 -5.05 -23.81
CA ASN A 128 7.69 -4.35 -23.20
C ASN A 128 7.79 -4.62 -21.70
N ASN A 129 6.99 -5.53 -21.12
CA ASN A 129 6.91 -5.85 -19.69
C ASN A 129 6.76 -4.60 -18.85
N GLY A 130 5.80 -3.73 -19.17
CA GLY A 130 5.57 -2.46 -18.52
C GLY A 130 4.13 -2.19 -18.11
N ILE A 131 3.93 -1.47 -17.04
CA ILE A 131 2.62 -0.93 -16.64
C ILE A 131 2.65 0.58 -16.60
N LYS A 132 1.62 1.21 -17.14
CA LYS A 132 1.39 2.65 -17.04
C LYS A 132 0.58 2.93 -15.78
N ILE A 133 1.15 3.70 -14.85
CA ILE A 133 0.48 4.10 -13.62
C ILE A 133 0.29 5.60 -13.54
N ARG A 134 -0.81 6.04 -12.90
CA ARG A 134 -1.09 7.45 -12.62
C ARG A 134 -0.75 7.75 -11.18
N ARG A 135 0.27 8.60 -10.96
CA ARG A 135 0.70 9.04 -9.64
C ARG A 135 -0.11 10.24 -9.15
N LYS A 136 0.01 10.53 -7.85
CA LYS A 136 -0.56 11.74 -7.24
C LYS A 136 -0.10 12.99 -8.00
N GLY A 137 -1.05 13.84 -8.40
CA GLY A 137 -0.77 15.02 -9.23
C GLY A 137 -1.02 14.80 -10.73
N GLY A 138 -1.51 13.63 -11.15
CA GLY A 138 -1.88 13.33 -12.54
C GLY A 138 -0.70 12.92 -13.44
N TYR A 139 0.50 12.78 -12.89
CA TYR A 139 1.67 12.31 -13.64
C TYR A 139 1.54 10.84 -13.99
N GLU A 140 1.68 10.52 -15.27
CA GLU A 140 1.78 9.14 -15.75
C GLU A 140 3.26 8.71 -15.75
N THR A 141 3.51 7.47 -15.38
CA THR A 141 4.85 6.87 -15.45
C THR A 141 4.70 5.39 -15.80
N VAL A 142 5.71 4.86 -16.50
CA VAL A 142 5.79 3.44 -16.80
C VAL A 142 6.71 2.79 -15.77
N ILE A 143 6.26 1.66 -15.21
CA ILE A 143 7.05 0.79 -14.34
C ILE A 143 7.25 -0.52 -15.09
N TYR A 144 8.49 -0.95 -15.21
CA TYR A 144 8.83 -2.23 -15.81
C TYR A 144 8.80 -3.35 -14.77
N PHE A 145 8.51 -4.56 -15.21
CA PHE A 145 8.41 -5.73 -14.36
C PHE A 145 9.15 -6.93 -14.98
N SER A 146 9.42 -7.94 -14.14
CA SER A 146 10.10 -9.17 -14.55
C SER A 146 9.17 -10.08 -15.36
N GLU A 147 9.78 -11.10 -16.02
CA GLU A 147 9.03 -12.13 -16.74
C GLU A 147 8.06 -12.88 -15.83
N GLU A 148 8.44 -13.18 -14.58
CA GLU A 148 7.57 -13.82 -13.59
C GLU A 148 6.28 -13.03 -13.35
N VAL A 149 6.39 -11.70 -13.25
CA VAL A 149 5.22 -10.81 -13.11
C VAL A 149 4.40 -10.83 -14.39
N SER A 150 5.06 -10.84 -15.57
CA SER A 150 4.42 -10.91 -16.87
C SER A 150 3.56 -12.16 -17.01
N GLU A 151 4.12 -13.33 -16.70
CA GLU A 151 3.43 -14.61 -16.73
C GLU A 151 2.20 -14.61 -15.82
N ALA A 152 2.36 -14.19 -14.55
CA ALA A 152 1.27 -14.15 -13.59
C ALA A 152 0.13 -13.20 -14.03
N LEU A 153 0.47 -12.04 -14.62
CA LEU A 153 -0.51 -11.11 -15.15
C LEU A 153 -1.22 -11.66 -16.39
N HIS A 154 -0.49 -12.34 -17.26
CA HIS A 154 -1.02 -12.95 -18.48
C HIS A 154 -2.03 -14.06 -18.14
N ASP A 155 -1.67 -14.98 -17.26
CA ASP A 155 -2.55 -16.07 -16.79
C ASP A 155 -3.86 -15.51 -16.21
N TYR A 156 -3.74 -14.41 -15.43
CA TYR A 156 -4.93 -13.76 -14.93
C TYR A 156 -5.74 -13.08 -16.04
N LEU A 157 -5.10 -12.43 -17.00
CA LEU A 157 -5.79 -11.75 -18.11
C LEU A 157 -6.58 -12.75 -18.95
N GLU A 158 -6.03 -13.92 -19.26
CA GLU A 158 -6.76 -14.98 -19.94
C GLU A 158 -8.03 -15.36 -19.19
N LYS A 159 -7.93 -15.60 -17.89
CA LYS A 159 -9.10 -15.88 -17.06
C LYS A 159 -10.05 -14.69 -16.98
N ARG A 160 -9.53 -13.47 -16.94
CA ARG A 160 -10.29 -12.23 -16.89
C ARG A 160 -11.20 -12.04 -18.10
N HIS A 161 -10.76 -12.46 -19.30
CA HIS A 161 -11.56 -12.38 -20.52
C HIS A 161 -12.83 -13.23 -20.48
N HIS A 162 -12.88 -14.25 -19.64
CA HIS A 162 -14.06 -15.10 -19.44
C HIS A 162 -15.02 -14.56 -18.37
N ILE A 163 -14.69 -13.45 -17.71
CA ILE A 163 -15.54 -12.84 -16.67
C ILE A 163 -16.28 -11.67 -17.28
N ILE A 164 -17.60 -11.68 -17.22
CA ILE A 164 -18.43 -10.55 -17.61
C ILE A 164 -18.42 -9.53 -16.44
N PRO A 165 -17.80 -8.35 -16.61
CA PRO A 165 -17.79 -7.32 -15.58
C PRO A 165 -19.16 -6.67 -15.45
N LEU A 166 -19.41 -6.06 -14.31
CA LEU A 166 -20.57 -5.18 -14.15
C LEU A 166 -20.33 -3.87 -14.91
N GLU A 167 -21.44 -3.25 -15.31
CA GLU A 167 -21.46 -1.96 -16.00
C GLU A 167 -20.56 -0.92 -15.30
N GLY A 168 -19.74 -0.22 -16.08
CA GLY A 168 -18.74 0.75 -15.59
C GLY A 168 -17.43 0.15 -15.06
N HIS A 169 -17.24 -1.17 -15.16
CA HIS A 169 -16.04 -1.86 -14.71
C HIS A 169 -15.36 -2.69 -15.81
N GLU A 170 -15.72 -2.48 -17.08
CA GLU A 170 -15.29 -3.24 -18.23
C GLU A 170 -13.78 -3.18 -18.43
N ASN A 171 -13.20 -2.01 -18.24
CA ASN A 171 -11.78 -1.76 -18.46
C ASN A 171 -10.89 -2.19 -17.26
N ALA A 172 -11.50 -2.43 -16.07
CA ALA A 172 -10.72 -2.76 -14.88
C ALA A 172 -9.88 -4.02 -15.09
N PHE A 173 -8.56 -3.93 -14.83
CA PHE A 173 -7.69 -5.09 -14.91
C PHE A 173 -8.07 -6.11 -13.84
N PHE A 174 -8.07 -5.72 -12.56
CA PHE A 174 -8.43 -6.61 -11.47
C PHE A 174 -9.90 -6.49 -11.06
N LEU A 175 -10.62 -7.61 -11.09
CA LEU A 175 -12.00 -7.70 -10.66
C LEU A 175 -12.15 -8.40 -9.30
N SER A 176 -13.10 -7.93 -8.52
CA SER A 176 -13.58 -8.61 -7.31
C SER A 176 -14.45 -9.83 -7.67
N ILE A 177 -14.82 -10.64 -6.65
CA ILE A 177 -15.77 -11.76 -6.81
C ILE A 177 -17.15 -11.26 -7.31
N GLN A 178 -17.46 -9.98 -7.10
CA GLN A 178 -18.71 -9.35 -7.57
C GLN A 178 -18.59 -8.76 -8.99
N ASN A 179 -17.55 -9.10 -9.74
CA ASN A 179 -17.26 -8.62 -11.09
C ASN A 179 -17.14 -7.08 -11.19
N ARG A 180 -16.79 -6.42 -10.11
CA ARG A 180 -16.47 -4.99 -10.05
C ARG A 180 -14.97 -4.80 -9.93
N ARG A 181 -14.44 -3.64 -10.31
CA ARG A 181 -13.07 -3.26 -10.00
C ARG A 181 -12.76 -3.56 -8.54
N ILE A 182 -11.64 -4.24 -8.28
CA ILE A 182 -11.23 -4.56 -6.93
C ILE A 182 -10.94 -3.27 -6.14
N THR A 183 -11.29 -3.25 -4.85
CA THR A 183 -11.06 -2.08 -4.00
C THR A 183 -9.77 -2.22 -3.21
N VAL A 184 -9.18 -1.09 -2.80
CA VAL A 184 -8.03 -1.07 -1.88
C VAL A 184 -8.30 -1.93 -0.65
N ARG A 185 -9.50 -1.82 -0.07
CA ARG A 185 -9.87 -2.60 1.12
C ARG A 185 -9.90 -4.11 0.87
N ALA A 186 -10.36 -4.53 -0.31
CA ALA A 186 -10.34 -5.93 -0.69
C ALA A 186 -8.91 -6.47 -0.80
N VAL A 187 -7.99 -5.68 -1.37
CA VAL A 187 -6.56 -6.03 -1.45
C VAL A 187 -5.91 -6.06 -0.06
N GLU A 188 -6.20 -5.09 0.82
CA GLU A 188 -5.73 -5.12 2.21
C GLU A 188 -6.15 -6.40 2.94
N ASN A 189 -7.42 -6.81 2.78
CA ASN A 189 -7.94 -8.03 3.37
C ASN A 189 -7.29 -9.29 2.76
N LEU A 190 -7.03 -9.27 1.44
CA LEU A 190 -6.34 -10.34 0.73
C LEU A 190 -4.90 -10.50 1.25
N VAL A 191 -4.13 -9.42 1.31
CA VAL A 191 -2.76 -9.43 1.86
C VAL A 191 -2.78 -9.93 3.30
N LYS A 192 -3.68 -9.44 4.14
CA LYS A 192 -3.82 -9.89 5.53
C LYS A 192 -4.14 -11.40 5.61
N LYS A 193 -5.04 -11.89 4.75
CA LYS A 193 -5.43 -13.31 4.70
C LYS A 193 -4.21 -14.21 4.50
N TYR A 194 -3.42 -13.95 3.47
CA TYR A 194 -2.27 -14.79 3.14
C TYR A 194 -1.08 -14.54 4.07
N ALA A 195 -0.78 -13.30 4.43
CA ALA A 195 0.32 -12.99 5.34
C ALA A 195 0.14 -13.61 6.73
N SER A 196 -1.09 -13.76 7.21
CA SER A 196 -1.37 -14.43 8.49
C SER A 196 -1.03 -15.93 8.50
N THR A 197 -0.88 -16.56 7.33
CA THR A 197 -0.44 -17.97 7.21
C THR A 197 1.08 -18.11 7.22
N VAL A 198 1.81 -17.01 6.98
CA VAL A 198 3.27 -16.98 6.92
C VAL A 198 3.86 -16.53 8.24
N THR A 199 3.35 -15.44 8.80
CA THR A 199 3.87 -14.85 10.03
C THR A 199 2.74 -14.36 10.94
N SER A 200 2.83 -14.69 12.23
CA SER A 200 1.91 -14.21 13.27
C SER A 200 2.43 -12.93 13.95
N LEU A 201 3.73 -12.67 13.89
CA LEU A 201 4.40 -11.58 14.59
C LEU A 201 4.42 -10.28 13.78
N LYS A 202 4.48 -10.38 12.45
CA LYS A 202 4.56 -9.23 11.55
C LYS A 202 3.18 -8.87 11.01
N LYS A 203 2.73 -7.63 11.25
CA LYS A 203 1.51 -7.11 10.62
C LYS A 203 1.82 -6.65 9.20
N ILE A 204 1.62 -7.52 8.24
CA ILE A 204 1.86 -7.23 6.82
C ILE A 204 0.64 -6.56 6.19
N THR A 205 0.90 -5.52 5.41
CA THR A 205 -0.06 -4.72 4.65
C THR A 205 0.50 -4.46 3.25
N PRO A 206 -0.30 -4.01 2.26
CA PRO A 206 0.25 -3.66 0.95
C PRO A 206 1.42 -2.66 1.00
N HIS A 207 1.38 -1.71 1.94
CA HIS A 207 2.51 -0.80 2.16
C HIS A 207 3.78 -1.53 2.64
N LYS A 208 3.64 -2.61 3.40
CA LYS A 208 4.77 -3.43 3.83
C LYS A 208 5.33 -4.32 2.71
N LEU A 209 4.48 -4.78 1.77
CA LEU A 209 4.96 -5.43 0.55
C LEU A 209 5.81 -4.46 -0.29
N ARG A 210 5.38 -3.21 -0.45
CA ARG A 210 6.19 -2.17 -1.08
C ARG A 210 7.51 -1.91 -0.31
N SER A 211 7.48 -1.92 1.03
CA SER A 211 8.71 -1.80 1.84
C SER A 211 9.64 -3.00 1.65
N THR A 212 9.08 -4.21 1.47
CA THR A 212 9.84 -5.43 1.13
C THR A 212 10.55 -5.24 -0.20
N TYR A 213 9.80 -4.92 -1.27
CA TYR A 213 10.38 -4.65 -2.59
C TYR A 213 11.49 -3.60 -2.55
N GLY A 214 11.22 -2.42 -1.97
CA GLY A 214 12.22 -1.34 -1.92
C GLY A 214 13.47 -1.70 -1.13
N THR A 215 13.34 -2.49 -0.06
CA THR A 215 14.52 -2.95 0.70
C THR A 215 15.31 -4.00 -0.07
N THR A 216 14.65 -4.96 -0.72
CA THR A 216 15.31 -5.97 -1.56
C THR A 216 16.05 -5.29 -2.70
N LEU A 217 15.40 -4.39 -3.42
CA LEU A 217 16.00 -3.61 -4.51
C LEU A 217 17.23 -2.83 -4.04
N TYR A 218 17.17 -2.18 -2.87
CA TYR A 218 18.32 -1.48 -2.31
C TYR A 218 19.45 -2.44 -1.92
N GLN A 219 19.13 -3.60 -1.36
CA GLN A 219 20.14 -4.60 -0.99
C GLN A 219 20.87 -5.17 -2.22
N GLU A 220 20.16 -5.33 -3.33
CA GLU A 220 20.73 -5.85 -4.58
C GLU A 220 21.53 -4.81 -5.36
N THR A 221 21.08 -3.57 -5.37
CA THR A 221 21.64 -2.52 -6.23
C THR A 221 22.57 -1.55 -5.49
N GLY A 222 22.37 -1.36 -4.18
CA GLY A 222 23.02 -0.33 -3.39
C GLY A 222 22.59 1.11 -3.74
N ASP A 223 21.65 1.29 -4.66
CA ASP A 223 21.23 2.59 -5.18
C ASP A 223 19.90 3.05 -4.57
N ILE A 224 19.97 4.08 -3.72
CA ILE A 224 18.79 4.68 -3.09
C ILE A 224 17.91 5.43 -4.08
N TYR A 225 18.44 5.91 -5.19
CA TYR A 225 17.67 6.64 -6.20
C TYR A 225 16.77 5.72 -7.01
N LEU A 226 17.14 4.45 -7.17
CA LEU A 226 16.27 3.45 -7.79
C LEU A 226 15.05 3.10 -6.92
N VAL A 227 15.15 3.29 -5.60
CA VAL A 227 14.09 2.97 -4.64
C VAL A 227 13.14 4.16 -4.41
N ALA A 228 13.54 5.38 -4.69
CA ALA A 228 12.77 6.60 -4.45
C ALA A 228 11.70 6.83 -5.53
#